data_76d317abfa99e9677d6865f4749d97e3
#
_entry.id   76d317abfa99e9677d6865f4749d97e3
#
_cell.length_a   1.000
_cell.length_b   1.000
_cell.length_c   1.000
_cell.angle_alpha   90.00
_cell.angle_beta   90.00
_cell.angle_gamma   90.00
#
_symmetry.space_group_name_H-M   'P 1'
#
loop_
_entity.id
_entity.type
_entity.pdbx_description
1 polymer ?
#
loop_
_entity_poly.entity_id
_entity_poly.type
_entity_poly.pdbx_seq_one_letter_code
_entity_poly.pdbx_strand_id
1 'polypeptide(L)'
;MKRITLACMAAVCCLSWGTPVMAEGDIPPSASTELFDFTPFNDREMLELFLTAQENGRKYPTEAEFEAAGFNLIDLEFARSHVRPRAILKDKSKNLYPNIYENRNLWMNIPMGVGKAIGGYPSSTFSDDTYSMWNYTNLFGSWNHGLFQAPGSWVDAAHKNGTDIFSGIKFFESWTPGSESAKYREMITAKNPDGSFKYAEAFINCLMFFGTDGINYNWEDTGYADADVMAFHKELYKIAEREGFKNFHIGIYTSNSTLSQRYVDALYGTKETGKTADLMLNYAGGDFSYGIGSSVDIAEANYGNADGVYTGVWIVSMDRRWSALNENESAKKAGVCLWGEHGQSRFMSYNVGATSMEFQSNYQKLLERTFSGGNRNPANLLPVSNTGNNWEQDGDKEPLESFCGLATFIPERTAIQGDLPFNTFFSLGNGERYNYKGKKTFASWYNIGAQDVVPTYRWLVYDAGTTTVSTKIQPSFTHEDAYIGGSALRLEGSSTDNGTDIVLYRSKLKVSGTDPVVKVALKSGAT
;
A
#
# COMPACT_ATOMS: atom_id res chain seq x y z
N MET A 1 6.33 16.31 11.46
CA MET A 1 6.02 17.74 11.52
C MET A 1 6.72 18.56 10.45
N LYS A 2 8.03 18.37 10.14
CA LYS A 2 8.76 19.14 9.11
C LYS A 2 8.32 18.87 7.66
N ARG A 3 7.88 17.66 7.31
CA ARG A 3 7.44 17.33 5.93
C ARG A 3 6.04 17.78 5.57
N ILE A 4 5.10 17.77 6.50
CA ILE A 4 3.79 18.42 6.28
C ILE A 4 4.02 19.91 6.04
N THR A 5 5.01 20.48 6.70
CA THR A 5 5.44 21.87 6.50
C THR A 5 6.14 22.05 5.15
N LEU A 6 6.87 21.07 4.59
CA LEU A 6 7.57 21.23 3.30
C LEU A 6 6.63 21.02 2.09
N ALA A 7 5.74 20.03 2.10
CA ALA A 7 4.67 19.93 1.08
C ALA A 7 3.68 21.11 1.18
N CYS A 8 3.35 21.54 2.40
CA CYS A 8 2.67 22.82 2.63
C CYS A 8 3.60 24.02 2.40
N MET A 9 4.92 23.92 2.61
CA MET A 9 5.84 25.01 2.30
C MET A 9 6.17 25.14 0.82
N ALA A 10 6.17 24.08 0.01
CA ALA A 10 6.17 24.28 -1.44
C ALA A 10 4.89 25.03 -1.88
N ALA A 11 3.73 24.65 -1.35
CA ALA A 11 2.49 25.43 -1.56
C ALA A 11 2.49 26.77 -0.80
N VAL A 12 3.11 26.86 0.38
CA VAL A 12 3.21 28.06 1.22
C VAL A 12 4.42 28.93 0.86
N CYS A 13 5.53 28.35 0.38
CA CYS A 13 6.63 29.17 -0.16
C CYS A 13 6.23 29.87 -1.45
N CYS A 14 5.38 29.27 -2.29
CA CYS A 14 4.75 30.02 -3.39
C CYS A 14 3.82 31.12 -2.86
N LEU A 15 3.21 30.96 -1.68
CA LEU A 15 2.36 31.97 -1.03
C LEU A 15 3.16 33.03 -0.27
N SER A 16 4.37 32.74 0.25
CA SER A 16 5.20 33.70 1.00
C SER A 16 6.03 34.63 0.12
N TRP A 17 6.08 34.37 -1.20
CA TRP A 17 6.76 35.23 -2.16
C TRP A 17 5.84 36.29 -2.79
N GLY A 18 4.71 36.58 -2.13
CA GLY A 18 3.89 37.72 -2.52
C GLY A 18 3.16 37.59 -3.86
N THR A 19 2.99 36.36 -4.36
CA THR A 19 2.07 36.14 -5.46
C THR A 19 0.64 36.43 -4.96
N PRO A 20 -0.10 37.29 -5.63
CA PRO A 20 -1.47 37.59 -5.26
C PRO A 20 -2.27 36.27 -5.25
N VAL A 21 -3.14 36.10 -4.24
CA VAL A 21 -4.13 35.01 -4.27
C VAL A 21 -4.92 35.19 -5.57
N MET A 22 -4.65 34.29 -6.52
CA MET A 22 -5.25 34.36 -7.84
C MET A 22 -6.76 34.20 -7.71
N ALA A 23 -7.51 35.07 -8.34
CA ALA A 23 -8.97 34.93 -8.42
C ALA A 23 -9.34 33.68 -9.23
N GLU A 24 -10.52 33.13 -9.00
CA GLU A 24 -11.03 32.01 -9.78
C GLU A 24 -11.02 32.38 -11.27
N GLY A 25 -10.22 31.67 -12.08
CA GLY A 25 -10.00 32.00 -13.49
C GLY A 25 -8.61 32.47 -13.86
N ASP A 26 -7.81 32.93 -12.87
CA ASP A 26 -6.47 33.49 -13.10
C ASP A 26 -5.32 32.50 -12.97
N ILE A 27 -5.62 31.20 -12.82
CA ILE A 27 -4.58 30.15 -12.77
C ILE A 27 -4.12 29.91 -14.21
N PRO A 28 -2.83 30.16 -14.52
CA PRO A 28 -2.33 29.92 -15.86
C PRO A 28 -2.56 28.46 -16.27
N PRO A 29 -3.09 28.20 -17.46
CA PRO A 29 -3.34 26.84 -17.93
C PRO A 29 -2.09 25.95 -17.97
N SER A 30 -0.92 26.58 -17.99
CA SER A 30 0.39 25.92 -18.10
C SER A 30 1.19 25.90 -16.80
N ALA A 31 0.62 26.27 -15.67
CA ALA A 31 1.34 26.18 -14.39
C ALA A 31 1.39 24.71 -13.93
N SER A 32 2.10 23.88 -14.67
CA SER A 32 2.62 22.63 -14.18
C SER A 32 3.91 22.93 -13.46
N THR A 33 3.98 22.59 -12.19
CA THR A 33 5.24 22.62 -11.46
C THR A 33 5.67 21.18 -11.32
N GLU A 34 6.65 20.77 -12.09
CA GLU A 34 7.41 19.58 -11.73
C GLU A 34 8.04 19.89 -10.38
N LEU A 35 7.62 19.18 -9.35
CA LEU A 35 8.09 19.45 -8.00
C LEU A 35 9.53 18.98 -7.83
N PHE A 36 9.92 17.94 -8.54
CA PHE A 36 11.29 17.47 -8.66
C PHE A 36 11.41 16.41 -9.77
N ASP A 37 12.60 16.27 -10.31
CA ASP A 37 12.96 15.23 -11.27
C ASP A 37 13.73 14.15 -10.52
N PHE A 38 13.02 13.08 -10.12
CA PHE A 38 13.63 11.99 -9.36
C PHE A 38 14.47 11.12 -10.28
N THR A 39 15.76 11.04 -9.97
CA THR A 39 16.67 10.09 -10.63
C THR A 39 16.82 8.83 -9.77
N PRO A 40 16.45 7.65 -10.29
CA PRO A 40 16.68 6.40 -9.57
C PRO A 40 18.16 6.24 -9.24
N PHE A 41 18.45 5.77 -8.04
CA PHE A 41 19.81 5.43 -7.66
C PHE A 41 20.06 3.92 -7.79
N ASN A 42 21.34 3.55 -7.84
CA ASN A 42 21.74 2.16 -7.82
C ASN A 42 21.71 1.64 -6.37
N ASP A 43 20.94 0.59 -6.11
CA ASP A 43 20.79 0.00 -4.77
C ASP A 43 22.13 -0.42 -4.15
N ARG A 44 23.04 -0.95 -4.96
CA ARG A 44 24.37 -1.36 -4.47
C ARG A 44 25.24 -0.16 -4.11
N GLU A 45 25.24 0.88 -4.92
CA GLU A 45 25.99 2.12 -4.63
C GLU A 45 25.47 2.77 -3.33
N MET A 46 24.16 2.79 -3.18
CA MET A 46 23.54 3.25 -1.92
C MET A 46 24.01 2.40 -0.74
N LEU A 47 23.99 1.08 -0.87
CA LEU A 47 24.41 0.16 0.19
C LEU A 47 25.89 0.32 0.55
N GLU A 48 26.78 0.58 -0.42
CA GLU A 48 28.21 0.85 -0.19
C GLU A 48 28.43 2.15 0.63
N LEU A 49 27.59 3.17 0.44
CA LEU A 49 27.63 4.37 1.29
C LEU A 49 27.31 4.05 2.76
N PHE A 50 26.29 3.21 2.99
CA PHE A 50 25.94 2.78 4.34
C PHE A 50 27.02 1.89 4.96
N LEU A 51 27.65 1.03 4.17
CA LEU A 51 28.79 0.24 4.62
C LEU A 51 29.97 1.14 5.02
N THR A 52 30.30 2.12 4.20
CA THR A 52 31.35 3.12 4.53
C THR A 52 31.03 3.88 5.79
N ALA A 53 29.77 4.29 5.99
CA ALA A 53 29.35 4.94 7.23
C ALA A 53 29.54 4.02 8.45
N GLN A 54 29.17 2.74 8.32
CA GLN A 54 29.35 1.73 9.36
C GLN A 54 30.84 1.51 9.71
N GLU A 55 31.71 1.39 8.71
CA GLU A 55 33.15 1.27 8.90
C GLU A 55 33.75 2.49 9.62
N ASN A 56 33.14 3.65 9.48
CA ASN A 56 33.47 4.88 10.21
C ASN A 56 32.72 5.02 11.55
N GLY A 57 32.10 3.95 12.06
CA GLY A 57 31.40 3.94 13.35
C GLY A 57 30.08 4.73 13.37
N ARG A 58 29.48 4.98 12.21
CA ARG A 58 28.21 5.72 12.08
C ARG A 58 27.12 4.80 11.53
N LYS A 59 25.88 5.08 11.92
CA LYS A 59 24.72 4.33 11.44
C LYS A 59 24.31 4.76 10.01
N TYR A 60 24.45 6.04 9.68
CA TYR A 60 24.03 6.62 8.42
C TYR A 60 25.13 7.45 7.76
N PRO A 61 25.17 7.52 6.43
CA PRO A 61 25.99 8.49 5.72
C PRO A 61 25.64 9.93 6.11
N THR A 62 26.59 10.81 6.00
CA THR A 62 26.38 12.27 6.12
C THR A 62 25.83 12.86 4.84
N GLU A 63 25.23 14.06 4.91
CA GLU A 63 24.78 14.81 3.73
C GLU A 63 25.93 15.01 2.73
N ALA A 64 27.12 15.37 3.22
CA ALA A 64 28.30 15.55 2.39
C ALA A 64 28.74 14.26 1.64
N GLU A 65 28.57 13.10 2.26
CA GLU A 65 28.85 11.81 1.62
C GLU A 65 27.83 11.48 0.53
N PHE A 66 26.55 11.78 0.77
CA PHE A 66 25.53 11.65 -0.29
C PHE A 66 25.80 12.60 -1.47
N GLU A 67 26.11 13.88 -1.20
CA GLU A 67 26.46 14.83 -2.26
C GLU A 67 27.71 14.42 -3.03
N ALA A 68 28.76 13.96 -2.33
CA ALA A 68 29.98 13.47 -2.96
C ALA A 68 29.76 12.24 -3.85
N ALA A 69 28.75 11.42 -3.54
CA ALA A 69 28.32 10.29 -4.35
C ALA A 69 27.33 10.68 -5.47
N GLY A 70 27.02 11.98 -5.61
CA GLY A 70 26.19 12.50 -6.69
C GLY A 70 24.68 12.52 -6.38
N PHE A 71 24.28 12.30 -5.13
CA PHE A 71 22.87 12.36 -4.75
C PHE A 71 22.43 13.82 -4.54
N ASN A 72 21.24 14.14 -5.07
CA ASN A 72 20.55 15.38 -4.72
C ASN A 72 19.85 15.19 -3.35
N LEU A 73 20.16 16.05 -2.39
CA LEU A 73 19.60 15.93 -1.03
C LEU A 73 18.09 16.16 -0.99
N ILE A 74 17.54 16.97 -1.90
CA ILE A 74 16.10 17.19 -1.99
C ILE A 74 15.41 15.90 -2.48
N ASP A 75 15.93 15.28 -3.54
CA ASP A 75 15.40 14.02 -4.08
C ASP A 75 15.49 12.92 -3.03
N LEU A 76 16.61 12.85 -2.32
CA LEU A 76 16.82 11.92 -1.23
C LEU A 76 15.78 12.09 -0.12
N GLU A 77 15.42 13.33 0.20
CA GLU A 77 14.39 13.61 1.21
C GLU A 77 12.99 13.15 0.76
N PHE A 78 12.66 13.26 -0.53
CA PHE A 78 11.41 12.72 -1.09
C PHE A 78 11.40 11.19 -1.18
N ALA A 79 12.55 10.54 -1.27
CA ALA A 79 12.67 9.08 -1.23
C ALA A 79 12.50 8.52 0.19
N ARG A 80 12.50 9.35 1.24
CA ARG A 80 12.44 8.96 2.64
C ARG A 80 11.07 9.19 3.27
N SER A 81 10.71 8.32 4.20
CA SER A 81 9.59 8.53 5.13
C SER A 81 10.08 8.80 6.54
N HIS A 82 9.45 9.75 7.21
CA HIS A 82 9.61 9.98 8.66
C HIS A 82 8.36 9.58 9.46
N VAL A 83 7.32 9.10 8.79
CA VAL A 83 6.10 8.57 9.40
C VAL A 83 6.38 7.14 9.84
N ARG A 84 6.09 6.82 11.10
CA ARG A 84 6.14 5.44 11.60
C ARG A 84 4.77 4.80 11.45
N PRO A 85 4.68 3.47 11.24
CA PRO A 85 3.40 2.77 11.16
C PRO A 85 2.56 3.03 12.41
N ARG A 86 1.32 3.45 12.22
CA ARG A 86 0.37 3.62 13.32
C ARG A 86 -0.14 2.28 13.77
N ALA A 87 -0.28 2.10 15.08
CA ALA A 87 -0.91 0.92 15.63
C ALA A 87 -2.39 0.86 15.22
N ILE A 88 -2.83 -0.29 14.75
CA ILE A 88 -4.23 -0.54 14.39
C ILE A 88 -5.07 -0.81 15.64
N LEU A 89 -6.36 -0.52 15.57
CA LEU A 89 -7.32 -0.93 16.59
C LEU A 89 -7.47 -2.44 16.58
N LYS A 90 -7.31 -3.05 17.76
CA LYS A 90 -7.41 -4.50 17.96
C LYS A 90 -8.84 -4.98 18.28
N ASP A 91 -9.81 -4.08 18.33
CA ASP A 91 -11.20 -4.46 18.58
C ASP A 91 -11.78 -5.21 17.38
N LYS A 92 -11.82 -6.51 17.51
CA LYS A 92 -12.26 -7.46 16.48
C LYS A 92 -13.78 -7.74 16.54
N SER A 93 -14.47 -7.22 17.54
CA SER A 93 -15.88 -7.53 17.81
C SER A 93 -16.85 -6.97 16.78
N LYS A 94 -16.37 -6.22 15.79
CA LYS A 94 -17.20 -5.50 14.82
C LYS A 94 -16.86 -5.84 13.37
N ASN A 95 -16.37 -7.04 13.10
CA ASN A 95 -16.29 -7.50 11.72
C ASN A 95 -17.71 -7.58 11.14
N LEU A 96 -17.89 -7.06 9.93
CA LEU A 96 -19.16 -7.07 9.23
C LEU A 96 -19.66 -8.48 8.94
N TYR A 97 -18.72 -9.39 8.74
CA TYR A 97 -18.98 -10.77 8.39
C TYR A 97 -18.63 -11.69 9.56
N PRO A 98 -19.60 -12.39 10.13
CA PRO A 98 -19.37 -13.19 11.35
C PRO A 98 -18.42 -14.37 11.16
N ASN A 99 -18.25 -14.83 9.93
CA ASN A 99 -17.43 -16.03 9.62
C ASN A 99 -16.06 -15.69 9.03
N ILE A 100 -15.67 -14.41 9.04
CA ILE A 100 -14.35 -14.01 8.54
C ILE A 100 -13.27 -14.43 9.53
N TYR A 101 -12.16 -14.98 9.02
CA TYR A 101 -11.00 -15.23 9.87
C TYR A 101 -10.36 -13.89 10.25
N GLU A 102 -10.45 -13.54 11.53
CA GLU A 102 -10.09 -12.21 12.04
C GLU A 102 -8.63 -11.81 11.89
N ASN A 103 -7.74 -12.78 11.66
CA ASN A 103 -6.32 -12.57 11.47
C ASN A 103 -5.87 -12.77 10.02
N ARG A 104 -6.78 -12.93 9.06
CA ARG A 104 -6.40 -13.04 7.66
C ARG A 104 -5.80 -11.73 7.18
N ASN A 105 -4.58 -11.81 6.70
CA ASN A 105 -3.83 -10.68 6.19
C ASN A 105 -3.99 -10.53 4.68
N LEU A 106 -3.90 -9.29 4.20
CA LEU A 106 -3.80 -8.94 2.80
C LEU A 106 -2.46 -8.29 2.51
N TRP A 107 -1.76 -8.83 1.53
CA TRP A 107 -0.61 -8.21 0.91
C TRP A 107 -0.98 -7.72 -0.48
N MET A 108 -0.90 -6.41 -0.71
CA MET A 108 -1.00 -5.81 -2.04
C MET A 108 0.40 -5.76 -2.63
N ASN A 109 0.65 -6.51 -3.69
CA ASN A 109 1.95 -6.59 -4.33
C ASN A 109 1.88 -6.07 -5.77
N ILE A 110 1.77 -4.78 -5.89
CA ILE A 110 1.63 -4.05 -7.15
C ILE A 110 2.58 -2.85 -7.19
N PRO A 111 2.98 -2.38 -8.38
CA PRO A 111 3.81 -1.18 -8.50
C PRO A 111 3.18 0.05 -7.85
N MET A 112 4.01 0.90 -7.29
CA MET A 112 3.64 2.19 -6.71
C MET A 112 3.73 3.26 -7.80
N GLY A 113 2.58 3.88 -8.13
CA GLY A 113 2.47 4.84 -9.23
C GLY A 113 2.18 4.17 -10.57
N VAL A 114 2.40 4.86 -11.68
CA VAL A 114 1.94 4.50 -13.04
C VAL A 114 2.69 3.31 -13.68
N GLY A 115 3.05 2.31 -12.93
CA GLY A 115 3.72 1.10 -13.46
C GLY A 115 5.14 1.32 -13.97
N LYS A 116 5.80 2.37 -13.52
CA LYS A 116 7.20 2.69 -13.82
C LYS A 116 8.06 2.42 -12.60
N ALA A 117 9.31 2.05 -12.84
CA ALA A 117 10.30 1.85 -11.78
C ALA A 117 10.52 3.09 -10.89
N ILE A 118 10.18 4.27 -11.38
CA ILE A 118 10.30 5.55 -10.68
C ILE A 118 8.94 6.23 -10.44
N GLY A 119 7.83 5.51 -10.62
CA GLY A 119 6.50 6.06 -10.38
C GLY A 119 6.22 6.31 -8.89
N GLY A 120 5.16 7.05 -8.61
CA GLY A 120 4.67 7.27 -7.24
C GLY A 120 5.31 8.44 -6.48
N TYR A 121 6.26 9.14 -7.06
CA TYR A 121 6.82 10.38 -6.50
C TYR A 121 5.91 11.58 -6.75
N PRO A 122 5.95 12.62 -5.88
CA PRO A 122 5.19 13.83 -6.11
C PRO A 122 5.46 14.46 -7.48
N SER A 123 4.38 14.87 -8.16
CA SER A 123 4.46 15.41 -9.52
C SER A 123 3.32 16.38 -9.82
N SER A 124 3.35 16.97 -11.01
CA SER A 124 2.26 17.78 -11.56
C SER A 124 1.19 16.96 -12.29
N THR A 125 1.26 15.64 -12.25
CA THR A 125 0.36 14.76 -13.00
C THR A 125 -0.83 14.32 -12.14
N PHE A 126 -2.01 14.87 -12.38
CA PHE A 126 -3.23 14.49 -11.65
C PHE A 126 -3.58 13.00 -11.77
N SER A 127 -3.41 12.43 -12.94
CA SER A 127 -3.84 11.06 -13.26
C SER A 127 -2.85 9.97 -12.86
N ASP A 128 -1.97 10.21 -11.92
CA ASP A 128 -1.10 9.17 -11.37
C ASP A 128 -1.87 8.24 -10.42
N ASP A 129 -1.33 7.05 -10.21
CA ASP A 129 -1.99 6.04 -9.38
C ASP A 129 -2.04 6.46 -7.92
N THR A 130 -3.21 6.26 -7.32
CA THR A 130 -3.42 6.38 -5.88
C THR A 130 -3.88 5.05 -5.31
N TYR A 131 -3.78 4.88 -4.01
CA TYR A 131 -4.32 3.73 -3.31
C TYR A 131 -5.08 4.20 -2.08
N SER A 132 -6.29 3.68 -1.87
CA SER A 132 -7.17 4.16 -0.80
C SER A 132 -7.82 3.03 0.02
N MET A 133 -7.36 1.78 -0.16
CA MET A 133 -7.90 0.60 0.54
C MET A 133 -6.97 0.09 1.65
N TRP A 134 -6.30 1.03 2.32
CA TRP A 134 -5.38 0.75 3.42
C TRP A 134 -6.03 0.03 4.61
N ASN A 135 -7.33 0.27 4.83
CA ASN A 135 -8.12 -0.38 5.87
C ASN A 135 -8.24 -1.90 5.72
N TYR A 136 -7.98 -2.45 4.53
CA TYR A 136 -7.91 -3.89 4.29
C TYR A 136 -6.48 -4.42 4.20
N THR A 137 -5.49 -3.56 4.00
CA THR A 137 -4.14 -3.93 3.60
C THR A 137 -3.18 -3.97 4.77
N ASN A 138 -2.60 -5.14 5.05
CA ASN A 138 -1.59 -5.31 6.09
C ASN A 138 -0.20 -4.95 5.58
N LEU A 139 0.09 -5.34 4.36
CA LEU A 139 1.39 -5.22 3.73
C LEU A 139 1.21 -4.73 2.29
N PHE A 140 1.99 -3.75 1.90
CA PHE A 140 2.02 -3.24 0.53
C PHE A 140 3.43 -3.36 -0.02
N GLY A 141 3.57 -3.80 -1.27
CA GLY A 141 4.88 -3.99 -1.87
C GLY A 141 4.90 -3.82 -3.37
N SER A 142 6.10 -3.69 -3.89
CA SER A 142 6.37 -3.62 -5.33
C SER A 142 7.80 -4.10 -5.60
N TRP A 143 7.97 -4.89 -6.64
CA TRP A 143 9.30 -5.27 -7.11
C TRP A 143 9.82 -4.40 -8.27
N ASN A 144 9.15 -3.29 -8.56
CA ASN A 144 9.53 -2.42 -9.67
C ASN A 144 10.38 -1.21 -9.24
N HIS A 145 10.60 -1.03 -7.93
CA HIS A 145 11.24 0.17 -7.39
C HIS A 145 12.63 -0.07 -6.80
N GLY A 146 13.27 -1.24 -7.07
CA GLY A 146 14.52 -1.60 -6.40
C GLY A 146 14.33 -1.98 -4.93
N LEU A 147 15.43 -2.24 -4.20
CA LEU A 147 15.37 -2.71 -2.80
C LEU A 147 15.06 -1.58 -1.82
N PHE A 148 15.51 -0.35 -2.09
CA PHE A 148 15.48 0.76 -1.14
C PHE A 148 14.70 1.98 -1.64
N GLN A 149 13.98 1.86 -2.75
CA GLN A 149 13.43 2.99 -3.50
C GLN A 149 11.89 3.07 -3.48
N ALA A 150 11.25 2.59 -2.39
CA ALA A 150 9.83 2.90 -2.21
C ALA A 150 9.66 4.41 -2.05
N PRO A 151 8.77 5.06 -2.84
CA PRO A 151 8.56 6.50 -2.71
C PRO A 151 8.13 6.88 -1.30
N GLY A 152 8.82 7.83 -0.66
CA GLY A 152 8.52 8.25 0.71
C GLY A 152 7.07 8.70 0.91
N SER A 153 6.44 9.25 -0.11
CA SER A 153 5.01 9.61 -0.11
C SER A 153 4.09 8.40 0.03
N TRP A 154 4.39 7.27 -0.63
CA TRP A 154 3.65 6.03 -0.47
C TRP A 154 3.85 5.41 0.90
N VAL A 155 5.08 5.45 1.40
CA VAL A 155 5.39 5.00 2.76
C VAL A 155 4.63 5.82 3.80
N ASP A 156 4.59 7.15 3.65
CA ASP A 156 3.82 8.03 4.53
C ASP A 156 2.32 7.71 4.53
N ALA A 157 1.74 7.46 3.36
CA ALA A 157 0.31 7.11 3.24
C ALA A 157 0.01 5.74 3.88
N ALA A 158 0.82 4.73 3.61
CA ALA A 158 0.68 3.40 4.21
C ALA A 158 0.81 3.46 5.74
N HIS A 159 1.83 4.10 6.25
CA HIS A 159 2.11 4.20 7.69
C HIS A 159 1.04 4.99 8.46
N LYS A 160 0.47 6.05 7.87
CA LYS A 160 -0.68 6.75 8.46
C LYS A 160 -1.87 5.83 8.69
N ASN A 161 -2.03 4.83 7.85
CA ASN A 161 -3.12 3.86 7.89
C ASN A 161 -2.75 2.55 8.60
N GLY A 162 -1.54 2.43 9.16
CA GLY A 162 -1.07 1.24 9.87
C GLY A 162 -0.78 0.05 8.97
N THR A 163 -0.38 0.32 7.72
CA THR A 163 0.06 -0.66 6.74
C THR A 163 1.58 -0.63 6.65
N ASP A 164 2.21 -1.81 6.69
CA ASP A 164 3.64 -1.95 6.45
C ASP A 164 3.91 -1.93 4.93
N ILE A 165 5.05 -1.38 4.52
CA ILE A 165 5.34 -1.17 3.09
C ILE A 165 6.81 -1.38 2.77
N PHE A 166 7.07 -2.03 1.63
CA PHE A 166 8.41 -2.21 1.09
C PHE A 166 8.44 -2.10 -0.44
N SER A 167 9.61 -1.90 -0.99
CA SER A 167 9.88 -2.07 -2.42
C SER A 167 10.73 -3.32 -2.66
N GLY A 168 11.00 -3.62 -3.91
CA GLY A 168 11.76 -4.80 -4.24
C GLY A 168 12.21 -4.86 -5.69
N ILE A 169 12.95 -5.88 -6.00
CA ILE A 169 13.47 -6.15 -7.33
C ILE A 169 12.63 -7.20 -8.06
N LYS A 170 12.51 -6.99 -9.37
CA LYS A 170 11.61 -7.74 -10.23
C LYS A 170 11.97 -9.21 -10.35
N PHE A 171 13.27 -9.55 -10.51
CA PHE A 171 13.69 -10.90 -10.86
C PHE A 171 15.06 -11.29 -10.31
N PHE A 172 15.14 -12.58 -10.01
CA PHE A 172 16.38 -13.34 -9.98
C PHE A 172 16.39 -14.32 -11.16
N GLU A 173 16.53 -13.81 -12.37
CA GLU A 173 16.31 -14.59 -13.59
C GLU A 173 17.49 -15.49 -13.97
N SER A 174 18.69 -15.12 -13.61
CA SER A 174 19.88 -15.93 -13.89
C SER A 174 21.10 -15.50 -13.11
N TRP A 175 22.04 -16.42 -12.93
CA TRP A 175 23.37 -16.16 -12.35
C TRP A 175 24.39 -15.70 -13.40
N THR A 176 23.94 -15.16 -14.52
CA THR A 176 24.84 -14.59 -15.53
C THR A 176 25.65 -13.47 -14.89
N PRO A 177 26.98 -13.49 -15.01
CA PRO A 177 27.82 -12.43 -14.45
C PRO A 177 27.36 -11.05 -14.90
N GLY A 178 27.23 -10.12 -13.93
CA GLY A 178 26.72 -8.77 -14.16
C GLY A 178 25.19 -8.62 -14.13
N SER A 179 24.42 -9.71 -14.03
CA SER A 179 22.96 -9.64 -13.81
C SER A 179 22.64 -9.13 -12.40
N GLU A 180 21.41 -8.64 -12.19
CA GLU A 180 20.94 -8.20 -10.87
C GLU A 180 20.95 -9.36 -9.86
N SER A 181 20.59 -10.56 -10.29
CA SER A 181 20.67 -11.78 -9.48
C SER A 181 22.09 -12.07 -8.99
N ALA A 182 23.08 -11.97 -9.90
CA ALA A 182 24.49 -12.18 -9.54
C ALA A 182 24.97 -11.12 -8.54
N LYS A 183 24.61 -9.87 -8.74
CA LYS A 183 24.96 -8.77 -7.82
C LYS A 183 24.33 -8.97 -6.43
N TYR A 184 23.08 -9.40 -6.39
CA TYR A 184 22.41 -9.71 -5.12
C TYR A 184 23.11 -10.89 -4.41
N ARG A 185 23.44 -11.95 -5.15
CA ARG A 185 24.17 -13.08 -4.58
C ARG A 185 25.52 -12.66 -3.99
N GLU A 186 26.26 -11.78 -4.66
CA GLU A 186 27.49 -11.23 -4.12
C GLU A 186 27.27 -10.52 -2.78
N MET A 187 26.16 -9.78 -2.65
CA MET A 187 25.82 -9.11 -1.38
C MET A 187 25.52 -10.11 -0.27
N ILE A 188 24.67 -11.11 -0.52
CA ILE A 188 24.27 -12.07 0.53
C ILE A 188 25.35 -13.05 0.91
N THR A 189 26.33 -13.30 0.03
CA THR A 189 27.42 -14.24 0.28
C THR A 189 28.69 -13.56 0.78
N ALA A 190 28.82 -12.25 0.63
CA ALA A 190 30.01 -11.52 1.09
C ALA A 190 30.18 -11.58 2.61
N LYS A 191 31.38 -11.97 3.05
CA LYS A 191 31.73 -12.11 4.46
C LYS A 191 32.92 -11.24 4.83
N ASN A 192 32.91 -10.78 6.05
CA ASN A 192 34.06 -10.20 6.72
C ASN A 192 35.07 -11.29 7.13
N PRO A 193 36.32 -10.95 7.48
CA PRO A 193 37.30 -11.92 7.93
C PRO A 193 36.88 -12.74 9.17
N ASP A 194 35.98 -12.21 9.99
CA ASP A 194 35.43 -12.88 11.17
C ASP A 194 34.23 -13.81 10.83
N GLY A 195 33.85 -13.90 9.56
CA GLY A 195 32.74 -14.73 9.07
C GLY A 195 31.36 -14.07 9.15
N SER A 196 31.23 -12.86 9.68
CA SER A 196 29.97 -12.10 9.65
C SER A 196 29.61 -11.65 8.23
N PHE A 197 28.31 -11.40 7.99
CA PHE A 197 27.88 -10.88 6.69
C PHE A 197 28.28 -9.42 6.50
N LYS A 198 28.97 -9.14 5.39
CA LYS A 198 29.56 -7.81 5.13
C LYS A 198 28.48 -6.71 5.08
N TYR A 199 27.36 -6.97 4.43
CA TYR A 199 26.35 -5.95 4.12
C TYR A 199 25.12 -5.99 5.02
N ALA A 200 24.97 -6.97 5.91
CA ALA A 200 23.70 -7.17 6.62
C ALA A 200 23.32 -5.97 7.50
N GLU A 201 24.26 -5.39 8.21
CA GLU A 201 24.00 -4.20 9.04
C GLU A 201 23.74 -2.94 8.23
N ALA A 202 24.53 -2.71 7.19
CA ALA A 202 24.32 -1.61 6.26
C ALA A 202 22.96 -1.70 5.58
N PHE A 203 22.51 -2.92 5.26
CA PHE A 203 21.21 -3.20 4.66
C PHE A 203 20.04 -2.76 5.56
N ILE A 204 20.05 -3.17 6.82
CA ILE A 204 19.03 -2.75 7.80
C ILE A 204 19.08 -1.25 8.05
N ASN A 205 20.28 -0.67 8.16
CA ASN A 205 20.45 0.77 8.35
C ASN A 205 19.89 1.57 7.16
N CYS A 206 20.09 1.08 5.94
CA CYS A 206 19.56 1.67 4.72
C CYS A 206 18.01 1.68 4.73
N LEU A 207 17.37 0.55 5.03
CA LEU A 207 15.91 0.46 5.14
C LEU A 207 15.37 1.40 6.23
N MET A 208 16.00 1.44 7.39
CA MET A 208 15.62 2.33 8.48
C MET A 208 15.78 3.82 8.11
N PHE A 209 16.78 4.15 7.32
CA PHE A 209 17.01 5.50 6.83
C PHE A 209 15.91 5.96 5.87
N PHE A 210 15.53 5.11 4.91
CA PHE A 210 14.43 5.40 3.99
C PHE A 210 13.06 5.26 4.64
N GLY A 211 12.97 4.54 5.75
CA GLY A 211 11.74 4.37 6.52
C GLY A 211 10.81 3.29 5.98
N THR A 212 11.29 2.42 5.08
CA THR A 212 10.57 1.26 4.57
C THR A 212 10.65 0.08 5.54
N ASP A 213 9.68 -0.83 5.49
CA ASP A 213 9.54 -1.93 6.45
C ASP A 213 10.18 -3.24 5.97
N GLY A 214 10.97 -3.20 4.93
CA GLY A 214 11.66 -4.38 4.43
C GLY A 214 11.90 -4.38 2.95
N ILE A 215 11.99 -5.58 2.41
CA ILE A 215 12.25 -5.84 0.99
C ILE A 215 11.30 -6.87 0.42
N ASN A 216 11.12 -6.81 -0.90
CA ASN A 216 10.34 -7.77 -1.65
C ASN A 216 11.11 -8.20 -2.89
N TYR A 217 11.06 -9.49 -3.24
CA TYR A 217 11.61 -9.94 -4.50
C TYR A 217 10.94 -11.18 -5.07
N ASN A 218 11.07 -11.28 -6.37
CA ASN A 218 10.59 -12.40 -7.13
C ASN A 218 11.65 -13.51 -7.12
N TRP A 219 11.27 -14.70 -6.69
CA TRP A 219 12.13 -15.87 -6.61
C TRP A 219 11.66 -16.94 -7.59
N GLU A 220 12.02 -16.81 -8.85
CA GLU A 220 11.68 -17.79 -9.88
C GLU A 220 12.87 -18.68 -10.25
N ASP A 221 14.07 -18.25 -9.95
CA ASP A 221 15.30 -19.02 -10.20
C ASP A 221 15.61 -19.93 -9.01
N THR A 222 15.81 -21.21 -9.30
CA THR A 222 16.21 -22.23 -8.33
C THR A 222 17.72 -22.36 -8.17
N GLY A 223 18.52 -21.52 -8.86
CA GLY A 223 19.98 -21.52 -8.82
C GLY A 223 20.61 -20.97 -7.54
N TYR A 224 19.83 -20.47 -6.62
CA TYR A 224 20.30 -20.04 -5.30
C TYR A 224 20.81 -21.20 -4.46
N ALA A 225 21.90 -20.96 -3.76
CA ALA A 225 22.22 -21.75 -2.58
C ALA A 225 21.25 -21.33 -1.47
N ASP A 226 20.17 -22.08 -1.32
CA ASP A 226 19.10 -21.78 -0.32
C ASP A 226 19.67 -21.50 1.08
N ALA A 227 20.76 -22.19 1.45
CA ALA A 227 21.43 -22.03 2.73
C ALA A 227 22.06 -20.62 2.93
N ASP A 228 22.62 -20.03 1.88
CA ASP A 228 23.23 -18.69 1.94
C ASP A 228 22.15 -17.63 2.17
N VAL A 229 21.04 -17.75 1.43
CA VAL A 229 19.90 -16.85 1.53
C VAL A 229 19.26 -16.94 2.92
N MET A 230 18.98 -18.16 3.38
CA MET A 230 18.43 -18.39 4.71
C MET A 230 19.31 -17.80 5.81
N ALA A 231 20.62 -18.00 5.72
CA ALA A 231 21.57 -17.47 6.69
C ALA A 231 21.61 -15.94 6.68
N PHE A 232 21.57 -15.31 5.50
CA PHE A 232 21.52 -13.86 5.35
C PHE A 232 20.22 -13.29 5.92
N HIS A 233 19.06 -13.87 5.57
CA HIS A 233 17.76 -13.43 6.10
C HIS A 233 17.69 -13.51 7.63
N LYS A 234 18.19 -14.60 8.21
CA LYS A 234 18.27 -14.73 9.68
C LYS A 234 19.10 -13.61 10.30
N GLU A 235 20.22 -13.27 9.70
CA GLU A 235 21.05 -12.18 10.20
C GLU A 235 20.33 -10.84 10.05
N LEU A 236 19.61 -10.59 8.94
CA LEU A 236 18.80 -9.37 8.80
C LEU A 236 17.72 -9.28 9.90
N TYR A 237 16.95 -10.36 10.15
CA TYR A 237 15.95 -10.36 11.23
C TYR A 237 16.57 -10.15 12.61
N LYS A 238 17.71 -10.76 12.89
CA LYS A 238 18.44 -10.58 14.16
C LYS A 238 18.91 -9.12 14.34
N ILE A 239 19.42 -8.50 13.28
CA ILE A 239 19.83 -7.09 13.32
C ILE A 239 18.60 -6.19 13.47
N ALA A 240 17.53 -6.45 12.74
CA ALA A 240 16.27 -5.71 12.84
C ALA A 240 15.71 -5.76 14.28
N GLU A 241 15.71 -6.92 14.92
CA GLU A 241 15.30 -7.07 16.33
C GLU A 241 16.18 -6.25 17.27
N ARG A 242 17.51 -6.34 17.13
CA ARG A 242 18.48 -5.57 17.91
C ARG A 242 18.27 -4.06 17.78
N GLU A 243 17.97 -3.59 16.57
CA GLU A 243 17.71 -2.18 16.25
C GLU A 243 16.30 -1.72 16.64
N GLY A 244 15.45 -2.61 17.12
CA GLY A 244 14.04 -2.32 17.42
C GLY A 244 13.17 -2.08 16.19
N PHE A 245 13.56 -2.61 15.05
CA PHE A 245 12.84 -2.54 13.78
C PHE A 245 11.75 -3.62 13.75
N LYS A 246 10.64 -3.37 14.45
CA LYS A 246 9.60 -4.38 14.74
C LYS A 246 8.78 -4.82 13.55
N ASN A 247 8.65 -3.97 12.54
CA ASN A 247 7.82 -4.22 11.35
C ASN A 247 8.67 -4.66 10.16
N PHE A 248 9.80 -5.29 10.41
CA PHE A 248 10.68 -5.75 9.34
C PHE A 248 10.11 -7.00 8.64
N HIS A 249 10.01 -6.95 7.33
CA HIS A 249 9.53 -8.02 6.47
C HIS A 249 10.52 -8.33 5.34
N ILE A 250 10.55 -9.59 4.93
CA ILE A 250 11.13 -10.03 3.67
C ILE A 250 10.03 -10.74 2.91
N GLY A 251 9.53 -10.12 1.84
CA GLY A 251 8.51 -10.72 0.97
C GLY A 251 9.15 -11.46 -0.19
N ILE A 252 8.73 -12.69 -0.44
CA ILE A 252 9.24 -13.51 -1.53
C ILE A 252 8.08 -14.09 -2.33
N TYR A 253 8.05 -13.82 -3.64
CA TYR A 253 7.24 -14.60 -4.56
C TYR A 253 7.93 -15.94 -4.83
N THR A 254 7.18 -17.03 -4.73
CA THR A 254 7.65 -18.37 -5.08
C THR A 254 6.97 -18.86 -6.36
N SER A 255 7.68 -19.63 -7.18
CA SER A 255 7.10 -20.24 -8.38
C SER A 255 6.17 -21.44 -8.09
N ASN A 256 6.01 -21.82 -6.82
CA ASN A 256 5.13 -22.90 -6.40
C ASN A 256 3.84 -22.40 -5.77
N SER A 257 2.72 -23.02 -6.10
CA SER A 257 1.40 -22.71 -5.57
C SER A 257 1.15 -23.29 -4.17
N THR A 258 2.04 -24.14 -3.66
CA THR A 258 1.95 -24.76 -2.35
C THR A 258 3.25 -24.62 -1.57
N LEU A 259 3.15 -24.47 -0.25
CA LEU A 259 4.30 -24.55 0.63
C LEU A 259 4.78 -26.01 0.71
N SER A 260 6.05 -26.22 0.46
CA SER A 260 6.71 -27.51 0.62
C SER A 260 7.72 -27.46 1.76
N GLN A 261 8.15 -28.62 2.26
CA GLN A 261 9.20 -28.70 3.28
C GLN A 261 10.48 -27.99 2.82
N ARG A 262 10.84 -28.10 1.53
CA ARG A 262 12.00 -27.41 0.96
C ARG A 262 11.90 -25.88 1.14
N TYR A 263 10.72 -25.29 0.93
CA TYR A 263 10.55 -23.84 1.11
C TYR A 263 10.49 -23.45 2.59
N VAL A 264 9.99 -24.34 3.46
CA VAL A 264 10.11 -24.13 4.91
C VAL A 264 11.58 -24.06 5.30
N ASP A 265 12.37 -25.03 4.86
CA ASP A 265 13.78 -25.14 5.24
C ASP A 265 14.63 -24.00 4.65
N ALA A 266 14.33 -23.62 3.40
CA ALA A 266 15.14 -22.64 2.66
C ALA A 266 14.71 -21.18 2.87
N LEU A 267 13.43 -20.89 3.07
CA LEU A 267 12.92 -19.51 2.97
C LEU A 267 11.97 -19.12 4.10
N TYR A 268 11.06 -20.00 4.53
CA TYR A 268 10.00 -19.64 5.48
C TYR A 268 10.47 -19.65 6.93
N GLY A 269 11.18 -20.70 7.32
CA GLY A 269 11.69 -20.90 8.67
C GLY A 269 10.87 -21.86 9.53
N THR A 270 11.43 -22.18 10.70
CA THR A 270 10.86 -23.09 11.70
C THR A 270 10.83 -22.44 13.08
N LYS A 271 10.21 -23.11 14.05
CA LYS A 271 10.24 -22.68 15.46
C LYS A 271 11.66 -22.49 15.98
N GLU A 272 12.60 -23.34 15.52
CA GLU A 272 13.99 -23.33 15.96
C GLU A 272 14.79 -22.21 15.27
N THR A 273 14.53 -22.02 13.97
CA THR A 273 15.28 -21.06 13.17
C THR A 273 14.70 -19.65 13.21
N GLY A 274 13.45 -19.50 13.62
CA GLY A 274 12.67 -18.28 13.44
C GLY A 274 12.14 -18.16 12.01
N LYS A 275 11.24 -17.20 11.79
CA LYS A 275 10.73 -16.84 10.47
C LYS A 275 11.80 -16.10 9.67
N THR A 276 11.89 -16.36 8.40
CA THR A 276 12.89 -15.75 7.52
C THR A 276 12.32 -15.08 6.29
N ALA A 277 11.06 -15.34 5.94
CA ALA A 277 10.34 -14.61 4.90
C ALA A 277 8.82 -14.79 4.98
N ASP A 278 8.11 -13.85 4.41
CA ASP A 278 6.71 -13.97 4.01
C ASP A 278 6.65 -14.49 2.58
N LEU A 279 5.89 -15.55 2.34
CA LEU A 279 5.86 -16.21 1.05
C LEU A 279 4.56 -15.95 0.32
N MET A 280 4.66 -15.34 -0.86
CA MET A 280 3.60 -15.31 -1.84
C MET A 280 3.65 -16.59 -2.67
N LEU A 281 2.69 -17.47 -2.48
CA LEU A 281 2.55 -18.69 -3.27
C LEU A 281 1.97 -18.34 -4.64
N ASN A 282 2.43 -19.05 -5.67
CA ASN A 282 2.03 -18.80 -7.05
C ASN A 282 0.51 -18.95 -7.23
N TYR A 283 -0.03 -18.14 -8.12
CA TYR A 283 -1.42 -18.08 -8.57
C TYR A 283 -1.74 -19.07 -9.71
N ALA A 284 -1.01 -20.18 -9.80
CA ALA A 284 -1.08 -21.10 -10.93
C ALA A 284 -2.51 -21.63 -11.21
N GLY A 285 -2.85 -21.66 -12.49
CA GLY A 285 -3.99 -22.39 -13.01
C GLY A 285 -5.35 -21.75 -12.82
N GLY A 286 -5.44 -20.48 -12.47
CA GLY A 286 -6.73 -19.79 -12.35
C GLY A 286 -7.53 -20.12 -11.09
N ASP A 287 -7.07 -21.06 -10.27
CA ASP A 287 -7.70 -21.41 -9.01
C ASP A 287 -6.83 -20.95 -7.83
N PHE A 288 -7.48 -20.49 -6.75
CA PHE A 288 -6.85 -20.57 -5.45
C PHE A 288 -6.54 -22.03 -5.21
N SER A 289 -5.45 -22.33 -5.56
CA SER A 289 -4.69 -23.53 -5.50
C SER A 289 -5.28 -24.69 -4.77
N TYR A 290 -5.08 -25.73 -5.39
CA TYR A 290 -4.86 -27.02 -4.79
C TYR A 290 -3.88 -26.83 -3.62
N GLY A 291 -4.37 -26.92 -2.39
CA GLY A 291 -3.50 -27.01 -1.24
C GLY A 291 -3.27 -25.75 -0.41
N ILE A 292 -4.15 -24.76 -0.43
CA ILE A 292 -4.11 -23.65 0.55
C ILE A 292 -4.06 -24.22 1.96
N GLY A 293 -4.99 -25.13 2.30
CA GLY A 293 -5.06 -25.75 3.62
C GLY A 293 -3.81 -26.55 3.96
N SER A 294 -3.28 -27.34 3.01
CA SER A 294 -2.05 -28.10 3.25
C SER A 294 -0.82 -27.22 3.44
N SER A 295 -0.76 -26.07 2.77
CA SER A 295 0.31 -25.08 2.98
C SER A 295 0.26 -24.48 4.39
N VAL A 296 -0.94 -24.17 4.88
CA VAL A 296 -1.16 -23.73 6.26
C VAL A 296 -0.76 -24.83 7.25
N ASP A 297 -1.19 -26.08 7.03
CA ASP A 297 -0.85 -27.20 7.91
C ASP A 297 0.66 -27.43 8.02
N ILE A 298 1.39 -27.31 6.90
CA ILE A 298 2.85 -27.40 6.87
C ILE A 298 3.48 -26.24 7.66
N ALA A 299 2.99 -25.01 7.47
CA ALA A 299 3.49 -23.86 8.20
C ALA A 299 3.24 -24.00 9.71
N GLU A 300 2.05 -24.39 10.12
CA GLU A 300 1.70 -24.61 11.53
C GLU A 300 2.52 -25.73 12.17
N ALA A 301 2.75 -26.83 11.45
CA ALA A 301 3.57 -27.93 11.94
C ALA A 301 5.03 -27.51 12.19
N ASN A 302 5.61 -26.72 11.29
CA ASN A 302 7.02 -26.31 11.35
C ASN A 302 7.26 -25.06 12.18
N TYR A 303 6.42 -24.03 12.02
CA TYR A 303 6.62 -22.73 12.66
C TYR A 303 5.68 -22.47 13.84
N GLY A 304 4.51 -23.11 13.86
CA GLY A 304 3.50 -22.98 14.92
C GLY A 304 2.32 -22.06 14.58
N ASN A 305 2.38 -21.36 13.46
CA ASN A 305 1.29 -20.59 12.87
C ASN A 305 1.51 -20.47 11.36
N ALA A 306 0.54 -19.89 10.65
CA ALA A 306 0.62 -19.68 9.20
C ALA A 306 0.91 -18.22 8.83
N ASP A 307 1.42 -17.43 9.76
CA ASP A 307 1.77 -16.03 9.49
C ASP A 307 2.83 -15.97 8.39
N GLY A 308 2.57 -15.16 7.37
CA GLY A 308 3.44 -15.05 6.20
C GLY A 308 3.22 -16.10 5.12
N VAL A 309 2.15 -16.90 5.18
CA VAL A 309 1.70 -17.73 4.05
C VAL A 309 0.59 -17.00 3.32
N TYR A 310 0.86 -16.54 2.10
CA TYR A 310 -0.08 -15.82 1.27
C TYR A 310 -0.37 -16.59 -0.01
N THR A 311 -1.65 -16.80 -0.30
CA THR A 311 -2.06 -17.34 -1.60
C THR A 311 -2.14 -16.20 -2.61
N GLY A 312 -1.47 -16.36 -3.77
CA GLY A 312 -1.41 -15.33 -4.79
C GLY A 312 -2.65 -15.28 -5.67
N VAL A 313 -3.05 -14.08 -6.03
CA VAL A 313 -4.07 -13.78 -7.04
C VAL A 313 -3.53 -12.74 -7.99
N TRP A 314 -3.61 -13.02 -9.28
CA TRP A 314 -3.29 -12.02 -10.29
C TRP A 314 -4.47 -11.04 -10.42
N ILE A 315 -4.23 -9.79 -10.08
CA ILE A 315 -5.29 -8.79 -9.93
C ILE A 315 -6.06 -8.50 -11.24
N VAL A 316 -5.46 -8.73 -12.40
CA VAL A 316 -6.15 -8.58 -13.69
C VAL A 316 -7.05 -9.76 -14.06
N SER A 317 -7.01 -10.83 -13.27
CA SER A 317 -7.83 -12.02 -13.47
C SER A 317 -8.47 -12.42 -12.15
N MET A 318 -9.54 -11.72 -11.80
CA MET A 318 -10.29 -11.95 -10.57
C MET A 318 -11.23 -13.17 -10.65
N ASP A 319 -11.19 -13.90 -11.76
CA ASP A 319 -11.91 -15.16 -11.93
C ASP A 319 -11.21 -16.27 -11.16
N ARG A 320 -11.63 -16.49 -9.93
CA ARG A 320 -11.05 -17.44 -9.00
C ARG A 320 -12.14 -18.16 -8.20
N ARG A 321 -11.80 -19.34 -7.72
CA ARG A 321 -12.65 -20.07 -6.79
C ARG A 321 -12.54 -19.47 -5.37
N TRP A 322 -13.11 -18.29 -5.19
CA TRP A 322 -13.05 -17.53 -3.93
C TRP A 322 -13.54 -18.32 -2.72
N SER A 323 -14.47 -19.28 -2.93
CA SER A 323 -14.94 -20.19 -1.88
C SER A 323 -13.82 -21.04 -1.26
N ALA A 324 -12.72 -21.28 -1.99
CA ALA A 324 -11.59 -22.05 -1.50
C ALA A 324 -10.92 -21.43 -0.27
N LEU A 325 -10.97 -20.11 -0.14
CA LEU A 325 -10.44 -19.41 1.03
C LEU A 325 -11.14 -19.80 2.35
N ASN A 326 -12.36 -20.31 2.28
CA ASN A 326 -13.14 -20.72 3.44
C ASN A 326 -13.53 -22.21 3.38
N GLU A 327 -12.87 -23.00 2.54
CA GLU A 327 -13.20 -24.42 2.30
C GLU A 327 -13.04 -25.29 3.55
N ASN A 328 -12.04 -25.00 4.37
CA ASN A 328 -11.79 -25.67 5.64
C ASN A 328 -11.11 -24.73 6.64
N GLU A 329 -10.93 -25.17 7.88
CA GLU A 329 -10.36 -24.34 8.96
C GLU A 329 -8.90 -23.95 8.69
N SER A 330 -8.12 -24.78 8.01
CA SER A 330 -6.75 -24.45 7.64
C SER A 330 -6.73 -23.39 6.54
N ALA A 331 -7.51 -23.53 5.48
CA ALA A 331 -7.58 -22.58 4.37
C ALA A 331 -7.98 -21.17 4.84
N LYS A 332 -8.84 -21.04 5.86
CA LYS A 332 -9.23 -19.76 6.44
C LYS A 332 -8.06 -18.95 7.00
N LYS A 333 -6.99 -19.61 7.42
CA LYS A 333 -5.84 -18.95 8.06
C LYS A 333 -4.82 -18.41 7.06
N ALA A 334 -4.88 -18.83 5.79
CA ALA A 334 -3.98 -18.30 4.77
C ALA A 334 -4.24 -16.82 4.51
N GLY A 335 -3.18 -16.03 4.34
CA GLY A 335 -3.26 -14.69 3.81
C GLY A 335 -3.58 -14.69 2.31
N VAL A 336 -3.94 -13.53 1.79
CA VAL A 336 -4.14 -13.30 0.36
C VAL A 336 -3.12 -12.29 -0.13
N CYS A 337 -2.46 -12.58 -1.25
CA CYS A 337 -1.64 -11.59 -1.96
C CYS A 337 -2.30 -11.25 -3.30
N LEU A 338 -2.73 -10.01 -3.47
CA LEU A 338 -3.12 -9.48 -4.77
C LEU A 338 -1.88 -8.98 -5.49
N TRP A 339 -1.59 -9.59 -6.61
CA TRP A 339 -0.39 -9.31 -7.36
C TRP A 339 -0.69 -8.73 -8.75
N GLY A 340 0.16 -7.83 -9.23
CA GLY A 340 0.14 -7.30 -10.58
C GLY A 340 1.49 -6.73 -11.00
N GLU A 341 1.82 -6.90 -12.28
CA GLU A 341 3.08 -6.41 -12.88
C GLU A 341 3.03 -4.93 -13.23
N HIS A 342 1.85 -4.37 -13.23
CA HIS A 342 1.61 -3.03 -13.75
C HIS A 342 0.98 -2.17 -12.67
N GLY A 343 1.17 -0.88 -12.80
CA GLY A 343 0.43 0.11 -12.05
C GLY A 343 -1.07 -0.06 -12.24
N GLN A 344 -1.79 0.42 -11.29
CA GLN A 344 -3.25 0.27 -11.22
C GLN A 344 -3.94 0.84 -12.46
N SER A 345 -3.35 1.87 -13.07
CA SER A 345 -3.85 2.49 -14.31
C SER A 345 -4.05 1.50 -15.45
N ARG A 346 -3.28 0.42 -15.51
CA ARG A 346 -3.44 -0.60 -16.54
C ARG A 346 -4.68 -1.46 -16.37
N PHE A 347 -5.14 -1.64 -15.14
CA PHE A 347 -6.39 -2.36 -14.87
C PHE A 347 -7.62 -1.64 -15.41
N MET A 348 -7.42 -0.41 -15.89
CA MET A 348 -8.44 0.47 -16.41
C MET A 348 -8.36 0.61 -17.94
N SER A 349 -7.76 -0.36 -18.64
CA SER A 349 -7.55 -0.30 -20.09
C SER A 349 -8.86 -0.14 -20.88
N TYR A 350 -10.00 -0.55 -20.34
CA TYR A 350 -11.32 -0.32 -20.93
C TYR A 350 -11.78 1.16 -20.89
N ASN A 351 -11.06 2.02 -20.19
CA ASN A 351 -11.29 3.47 -20.16
C ASN A 351 -10.38 4.25 -21.12
N VAL A 352 -9.84 3.60 -22.13
CA VAL A 352 -9.01 4.26 -23.14
C VAL A 352 -9.82 5.39 -23.80
N GLY A 353 -9.35 6.62 -23.64
CA GLY A 353 -10.00 7.83 -24.13
C GLY A 353 -10.81 8.61 -23.09
N ALA A 354 -10.93 8.13 -21.87
CA ALA A 354 -11.51 8.90 -20.77
C ALA A 354 -10.65 10.13 -20.44
N THR A 355 -11.31 11.18 -19.98
CA THR A 355 -10.60 12.33 -19.38
C THR A 355 -9.88 11.90 -18.09
N SER A 356 -8.89 12.65 -17.65
CA SER A 356 -8.20 12.37 -16.39
C SER A 356 -9.16 12.30 -15.19
N MET A 357 -10.21 13.13 -15.19
CA MET A 357 -11.24 13.12 -14.16
C MET A 357 -12.06 11.83 -14.17
N GLU A 358 -12.53 11.41 -15.36
CA GLU A 358 -13.27 10.17 -15.53
C GLU A 358 -12.41 8.96 -15.17
N PHE A 359 -11.16 8.97 -15.63
CA PHE A 359 -10.20 7.91 -15.29
C PHE A 359 -10.06 7.74 -13.78
N GLN A 360 -9.78 8.82 -13.03
CA GLN A 360 -9.61 8.76 -11.58
C GLN A 360 -10.91 8.32 -10.87
N SER A 361 -12.05 8.78 -11.33
CA SER A 361 -13.36 8.40 -10.77
C SER A 361 -13.66 6.92 -10.99
N ASN A 362 -13.42 6.43 -12.20
CA ASN A 362 -13.61 5.02 -12.54
C ASN A 362 -12.62 4.12 -11.81
N TYR A 363 -11.38 4.56 -11.69
CA TYR A 363 -10.36 3.85 -10.94
C TYR A 363 -10.74 3.69 -9.45
N GLN A 364 -11.21 4.75 -8.80
CA GLN A 364 -11.69 4.68 -7.43
C GLN A 364 -12.91 3.74 -7.30
N LYS A 365 -13.84 3.81 -8.22
CA LYS A 365 -15.01 2.92 -8.27
C LYS A 365 -14.58 1.45 -8.39
N LEU A 366 -13.56 1.18 -9.17
CA LEU A 366 -13.03 -0.17 -9.36
C LEU A 366 -12.32 -0.69 -8.12
N LEU A 367 -11.49 0.12 -7.47
CA LEU A 367 -10.90 -0.22 -6.17
C LEU A 367 -11.99 -0.53 -5.14
N GLU A 368 -13.00 0.31 -5.05
CA GLU A 368 -14.11 0.11 -4.11
C GLU A 368 -14.86 -1.20 -4.38
N ARG A 369 -15.08 -1.58 -5.65
CA ARG A 369 -15.70 -2.86 -6.01
C ARG A 369 -14.83 -4.05 -5.66
N THR A 370 -13.52 -3.94 -5.89
CA THR A 370 -12.58 -5.00 -5.53
C THR A 370 -12.63 -5.31 -4.03
N PHE A 371 -12.76 -4.29 -3.20
CA PHE A 371 -12.71 -4.46 -1.75
C PHE A 371 -14.09 -4.58 -1.11
N SER A 372 -15.00 -3.68 -1.44
CA SER A 372 -16.32 -3.60 -0.79
C SER A 372 -17.44 -4.34 -1.54
N GLY A 373 -17.11 -4.97 -2.66
CA GLY A 373 -18.06 -5.67 -3.52
C GLY A 373 -18.59 -4.83 -4.67
N GLY A 374 -19.18 -5.49 -5.67
CA GLY A 374 -19.63 -4.86 -6.90
C GLY A 374 -20.63 -3.72 -6.73
N ASN A 375 -21.44 -3.78 -5.69
CA ASN A 375 -22.37 -2.72 -5.28
C ASN A 375 -21.72 -1.61 -4.43
N ARG A 376 -20.46 -1.73 -4.09
CA ARG A 376 -19.67 -0.79 -3.27
C ARG A 376 -20.19 -0.53 -1.86
N ASN A 377 -21.18 -1.28 -1.41
CA ASN A 377 -21.69 -1.21 -0.03
C ASN A 377 -21.40 -2.54 0.67
N PRO A 378 -20.41 -2.63 1.56
CA PRO A 378 -20.02 -3.89 2.18
C PRO A 378 -21.08 -4.46 3.13
N ALA A 379 -22.11 -3.70 3.49
CA ALA A 379 -23.26 -4.22 4.22
C ALA A 379 -24.22 -5.01 3.32
N ASN A 380 -24.20 -4.76 2.02
CA ASN A 380 -25.03 -5.45 1.04
C ASN A 380 -24.25 -6.62 0.42
N LEU A 381 -24.27 -7.76 1.11
CA LEU A 381 -23.54 -8.96 0.73
C LEU A 381 -23.95 -9.49 -0.63
N LEU A 382 -23.02 -9.56 -1.55
CA LEU A 382 -23.16 -10.34 -2.77
C LEU A 382 -22.78 -11.79 -2.49
N PRO A 383 -23.43 -12.75 -3.17
CA PRO A 383 -23.05 -14.16 -3.04
C PRO A 383 -21.59 -14.37 -3.42
N VAL A 384 -20.91 -15.24 -2.68
CA VAL A 384 -19.58 -15.69 -3.07
C VAL A 384 -19.72 -16.48 -4.37
N SER A 385 -19.33 -15.86 -5.47
CA SER A 385 -19.27 -16.52 -6.77
C SER A 385 -17.86 -17.05 -7.00
N ASN A 386 -17.76 -18.15 -7.76
CA ASN A 386 -16.49 -18.68 -8.20
C ASN A 386 -16.02 -18.03 -9.52
N THR A 387 -16.79 -17.08 -10.02
CA THR A 387 -16.50 -16.34 -11.24
C THR A 387 -16.42 -14.87 -10.89
N GLY A 388 -15.24 -14.29 -11.01
CA GLY A 388 -15.07 -12.85 -11.06
C GLY A 388 -15.03 -12.40 -12.52
N ASN A 389 -15.35 -11.16 -12.80
CA ASN A 389 -15.15 -10.62 -14.14
C ASN A 389 -13.66 -10.42 -14.40
N ASN A 390 -13.20 -10.85 -15.56
CA ASN A 390 -11.85 -10.58 -16.02
C ASN A 390 -11.80 -9.17 -16.60
N TRP A 391 -11.02 -8.31 -16.00
CA TRP A 391 -10.93 -6.89 -16.38
C TRP A 391 -10.45 -6.65 -17.80
N GLU A 392 -9.62 -7.53 -18.33
CA GLU A 392 -9.07 -7.39 -19.69
C GLU A 392 -10.02 -7.90 -20.78
N GLN A 393 -10.95 -8.77 -20.45
CA GLN A 393 -11.77 -9.49 -21.43
C GLN A 393 -13.19 -8.96 -21.58
N ASP A 394 -13.72 -8.23 -20.60
CA ASP A 394 -15.12 -7.81 -20.58
C ASP A 394 -15.30 -6.34 -21.02
N GLY A 395 -14.58 -5.89 -22.04
CA GLY A 395 -14.41 -4.52 -22.51
C GLY A 395 -15.61 -3.57 -22.51
N ASP A 396 -16.84 -4.07 -22.53
CA ASP A 396 -18.06 -3.27 -22.52
C ASP A 396 -18.88 -3.39 -21.23
N LYS A 397 -18.42 -4.19 -20.25
CA LYS A 397 -19.13 -4.38 -18.98
C LYS A 397 -18.44 -3.65 -17.85
N GLU A 398 -19.22 -3.21 -16.88
CA GLU A 398 -18.65 -2.69 -15.64
C GLU A 398 -17.95 -3.84 -14.87
N PRO A 399 -16.61 -3.83 -14.77
CA PRO A 399 -15.88 -4.91 -14.13
C PRO A 399 -16.28 -5.06 -12.66
N LEU A 400 -16.22 -6.29 -12.16
CA LEU A 400 -16.48 -6.64 -10.77
C LEU A 400 -17.88 -6.29 -10.23
N GLU A 401 -18.86 -5.99 -11.08
CA GLU A 401 -20.22 -5.64 -10.65
C GLU A 401 -20.86 -6.74 -9.78
N SER A 402 -20.62 -8.01 -10.13
CA SER A 402 -21.12 -9.16 -9.39
C SER A 402 -20.15 -9.73 -8.34
N PHE A 403 -18.97 -9.14 -8.19
CA PHE A 403 -17.96 -9.65 -7.26
C PHE A 403 -18.36 -9.38 -5.80
N CYS A 404 -18.20 -10.38 -4.95
CA CYS A 404 -18.57 -10.27 -3.52
C CYS A 404 -17.68 -9.32 -2.71
N GLY A 405 -16.49 -8.98 -3.23
CA GLY A 405 -15.52 -8.10 -2.58
C GLY A 405 -14.61 -8.83 -1.59
N LEU A 406 -13.40 -8.33 -1.47
CA LEU A 406 -12.39 -8.85 -0.53
C LEU A 406 -12.82 -8.70 0.93
N ALA A 407 -13.67 -7.72 1.26
CA ALA A 407 -14.25 -7.55 2.58
C ALA A 407 -15.00 -8.80 3.08
N THR A 408 -15.43 -9.68 2.18
CA THR A 408 -16.00 -10.99 2.51
C THR A 408 -14.99 -11.94 3.16
N PHE A 409 -13.70 -11.72 2.93
CA PHE A 409 -12.62 -12.61 3.37
C PHE A 409 -11.60 -11.94 4.28
N ILE A 410 -11.39 -10.65 4.12
CA ILE A 410 -10.37 -9.85 4.81
C ILE A 410 -11.03 -8.91 5.81
N PRO A 411 -10.63 -8.95 7.10
CA PRO A 411 -11.19 -8.05 8.10
C PRO A 411 -10.71 -6.61 7.88
N GLU A 412 -11.61 -5.67 8.08
CA GLU A 412 -11.25 -4.26 8.09
C GLU A 412 -10.47 -3.87 9.34
N ARG A 413 -9.56 -2.94 9.17
CA ARG A 413 -8.69 -2.40 10.22
C ARG A 413 -8.70 -0.89 10.19
N THR A 414 -8.31 -0.26 11.29
CA THR A 414 -8.11 1.19 11.34
C THR A 414 -7.00 1.58 12.29
N ALA A 415 -6.27 2.62 11.93
CA ALA A 415 -5.26 3.26 12.76
C ALA A 415 -5.78 4.55 13.44
N ILE A 416 -7.07 4.86 13.33
CA ILE A 416 -7.66 6.09 13.88
C ILE A 416 -7.87 5.92 15.37
N GLN A 417 -6.88 6.30 16.15
CA GLN A 417 -6.91 6.29 17.61
C GLN A 417 -5.97 7.36 18.18
N GLY A 418 -6.23 7.76 19.41
CA GLY A 418 -5.42 8.72 20.15
C GLY A 418 -6.19 9.97 20.56
N ASP A 419 -5.49 11.07 20.71
CA ASP A 419 -6.06 12.33 21.16
C ASP A 419 -6.68 13.11 20.00
N LEU A 420 -7.67 13.97 20.31
CA LEU A 420 -8.18 14.97 19.38
C LEU A 420 -7.14 16.09 19.16
N PRO A 421 -7.17 16.78 18.01
CA PRO A 421 -8.17 16.72 16.95
C PRO A 421 -7.95 15.61 15.94
N PHE A 422 -9.02 15.05 15.38
CA PHE A 422 -9.01 14.27 14.15
C PHE A 422 -9.57 15.11 13.02
N ASN A 423 -8.83 15.24 11.94
CA ASN A 423 -9.22 16.01 10.78
C ASN A 423 -9.13 15.13 9.53
N THR A 424 -10.11 15.27 8.64
CA THR A 424 -10.08 14.71 7.29
C THR A 424 -10.80 15.66 6.35
N PHE A 425 -10.31 15.77 5.13
CA PHE A 425 -10.92 16.51 4.03
C PHE A 425 -11.22 15.57 2.86
N PHE A 426 -11.04 14.26 3.08
CA PHE A 426 -11.21 13.22 2.08
C PHE A 426 -10.28 13.38 0.86
N SER A 427 -9.11 13.97 1.07
CA SER A 427 -8.11 14.10 0.02
C SER A 427 -7.50 12.74 -0.30
N LEU A 428 -7.49 12.36 -1.58
CA LEU A 428 -6.85 11.14 -2.08
C LEU A 428 -5.36 11.29 -2.37
N GLY A 429 -4.82 12.52 -2.22
CA GLY A 429 -3.41 12.79 -2.49
C GLY A 429 -3.14 13.25 -3.93
N ASN A 430 -4.17 13.55 -4.69
CA ASN A 430 -4.06 14.10 -6.03
C ASN A 430 -5.25 15.01 -6.36
N GLY A 431 -5.14 15.75 -7.45
CA GLY A 431 -6.24 16.58 -7.91
C GLY A 431 -5.91 17.30 -9.22
N GLU A 432 -6.94 17.57 -10.01
CA GLU A 432 -6.83 18.45 -11.17
C GLU A 432 -6.55 19.90 -10.74
N ARG A 433 -6.95 20.23 -9.52
CA ARG A 433 -6.66 21.49 -8.84
C ARG A 433 -6.39 21.22 -7.36
N TYR A 434 -5.54 22.02 -6.76
CA TYR A 434 -5.46 22.09 -5.30
C TYR A 434 -6.44 23.14 -4.80
N ASN A 435 -7.22 22.78 -3.79
CA ASN A 435 -8.18 23.69 -3.18
C ASN A 435 -7.73 24.05 -1.75
N TYR A 436 -7.98 25.29 -1.37
CA TYR A 436 -7.80 25.76 -0.01
C TYR A 436 -9.06 26.51 0.43
N LYS A 437 -9.75 25.95 1.44
CA LYS A 437 -11.03 26.47 1.93
C LYS A 437 -12.08 26.64 0.81
N GLY A 438 -12.15 25.65 -0.08
CA GLY A 438 -13.09 25.61 -1.19
C GLY A 438 -12.72 26.51 -2.38
N LYS A 439 -11.58 27.18 -2.35
CA LYS A 439 -11.09 28.00 -3.47
C LYS A 439 -9.97 27.25 -4.20
N LYS A 440 -10.05 27.22 -5.52
CA LYS A 440 -9.01 26.67 -6.38
C LYS A 440 -7.76 27.56 -6.33
N THR A 441 -6.60 27.01 -5.94
CA THR A 441 -5.39 27.80 -5.70
C THR A 441 -4.17 27.33 -6.46
N PHE A 442 -4.19 26.13 -7.06
CA PHE A 442 -3.06 25.53 -7.74
C PHE A 442 -3.51 24.66 -8.91
N ALA A 443 -2.60 24.32 -9.80
CA ALA A 443 -2.85 23.44 -10.95
C ALA A 443 -2.94 21.95 -10.53
N SER A 444 -2.91 21.06 -11.50
CA SER A 444 -2.88 19.62 -11.27
C SER A 444 -1.67 19.20 -10.44
N TRP A 445 -1.87 18.20 -9.61
CA TRP A 445 -0.86 17.73 -8.68
C TRP A 445 -1.09 16.28 -8.25
N TYR A 446 0.00 15.65 -7.86
CA TYR A 446 0.00 14.32 -7.26
C TYR A 446 1.01 14.29 -6.12
N ASN A 447 0.58 13.84 -4.97
CA ASN A 447 1.42 13.45 -3.83
C ASN A 447 0.58 12.59 -2.88
N ILE A 448 0.68 11.28 -3.00
CA ILE A 448 -0.08 10.37 -2.14
C ILE A 448 0.26 10.52 -0.65
N GLY A 449 1.44 11.03 -0.31
CA GLY A 449 1.81 11.37 1.06
C GLY A 449 0.95 12.49 1.67
N ALA A 450 0.26 13.28 0.85
CA ALA A 450 -0.73 14.27 1.27
C ALA A 450 -2.15 13.68 1.39
N GLN A 451 -2.33 12.38 1.15
CA GLN A 451 -3.59 11.69 1.35
C GLN A 451 -4.02 11.77 2.82
N ASP A 452 -5.28 12.03 3.04
CA ASP A 452 -5.90 11.92 4.37
C ASP A 452 -6.05 10.45 4.77
N VAL A 453 -6.24 10.20 6.07
CA VAL A 453 -6.64 8.87 6.52
C VAL A 453 -7.99 8.54 5.90
N VAL A 454 -8.02 7.46 5.13
CA VAL A 454 -9.21 7.06 4.37
C VAL A 454 -10.31 6.50 5.27
N PRO A 455 -11.59 6.59 4.86
CA PRO A 455 -12.69 5.97 5.59
C PRO A 455 -12.45 4.48 5.84
N THR A 456 -12.72 4.04 7.08
CA THR A 456 -12.53 2.65 7.49
C THR A 456 -13.52 1.74 6.80
N TYR A 457 -14.79 2.12 6.81
CA TYR A 457 -15.85 1.34 6.16
C TYR A 457 -16.22 1.96 4.82
N ARG A 458 -15.85 1.30 3.78
CA ARG A 458 -16.06 1.82 2.42
C ARG A 458 -17.18 1.06 1.72
N TRP A 459 -18.28 1.50 1.62
CA TRP A 459 -19.15 2.51 2.20
C TRP A 459 -20.31 1.80 2.92
N LEU A 460 -20.39 1.86 4.24
CA LEU A 460 -21.52 1.31 4.98
C LEU A 460 -22.65 2.31 5.00
N VAL A 461 -23.79 1.95 4.40
CA VAL A 461 -24.97 2.81 4.31
C VAL A 461 -26.19 2.07 4.83
N TYR A 462 -26.85 2.65 5.80
CA TYR A 462 -28.04 2.10 6.44
C TYR A 462 -29.18 3.11 6.51
N ASP A 463 -30.42 2.63 6.60
CA ASP A 463 -31.52 3.47 7.03
C ASP A 463 -31.27 3.92 8.48
N ALA A 464 -31.49 5.21 8.76
CA ALA A 464 -31.04 5.83 10.01
C ALA A 464 -31.54 5.10 11.27
N GLY A 465 -30.61 4.87 12.19
CA GLY A 465 -30.86 4.18 13.43
C GLY A 465 -31.14 2.69 13.32
N THR A 466 -30.90 2.09 12.16
CA THR A 466 -31.15 0.66 11.92
C THR A 466 -29.91 -0.04 11.38
N THR A 467 -30.01 -1.35 11.14
CA THR A 467 -29.04 -2.16 10.39
C THR A 467 -29.57 -2.55 8.99
N THR A 468 -30.67 -1.94 8.56
CA THR A 468 -31.23 -2.15 7.22
C THR A 468 -30.37 -1.42 6.20
N VAL A 469 -29.85 -2.16 5.23
CA VAL A 469 -29.04 -1.59 4.15
C VAL A 469 -29.87 -0.61 3.35
N SER A 470 -29.32 0.58 3.13
CA SER A 470 -29.91 1.62 2.31
C SER A 470 -29.14 1.81 1.02
N THR A 471 -29.87 1.98 -0.08
CA THR A 471 -29.34 2.32 -1.41
C THR A 471 -29.69 3.76 -1.82
N LYS A 472 -30.30 4.51 -0.93
CA LYS A 472 -30.87 5.84 -1.22
C LYS A 472 -29.83 6.93 -1.35
N ILE A 473 -28.74 6.82 -0.62
CA ILE A 473 -27.58 7.69 -0.74
C ILE A 473 -26.38 6.85 -1.16
N GLN A 474 -25.67 7.32 -2.17
CA GLN A 474 -24.46 6.68 -2.66
C GLN A 474 -23.26 7.58 -2.36
N PRO A 475 -22.39 7.18 -1.44
CA PRO A 475 -21.14 7.88 -1.20
C PRO A 475 -20.12 7.57 -2.30
N SER A 476 -19.30 8.56 -2.62
CA SER A 476 -18.16 8.39 -3.53
C SER A 476 -17.11 9.46 -3.25
N PHE A 477 -15.89 9.26 -3.72
CA PHE A 477 -14.95 10.36 -3.87
C PHE A 477 -15.25 11.16 -5.14
N THR A 478 -15.03 12.45 -5.08
CA THR A 478 -15.09 13.33 -6.25
C THR A 478 -13.88 14.26 -6.28
N HIS A 479 -13.36 14.51 -7.49
CA HIS A 479 -12.31 15.50 -7.73
C HIS A 479 -12.85 16.82 -8.32
N GLU A 480 -14.17 16.92 -8.52
CA GLU A 480 -14.79 18.14 -9.02
C GLU A 480 -14.67 19.31 -8.05
N ASP A 481 -14.81 19.01 -6.76
CA ASP A 481 -14.73 19.97 -5.67
C ASP A 481 -13.94 19.40 -4.49
N ALA A 482 -13.31 20.29 -3.73
CA ALA A 482 -12.69 19.94 -2.46
C ALA A 482 -12.66 21.17 -1.53
N TYR A 483 -12.69 20.94 -0.22
CA TYR A 483 -12.47 22.01 0.75
C TYR A 483 -10.99 22.27 0.95
N ILE A 484 -10.20 21.21 1.18
CA ILE A 484 -8.72 21.25 1.19
C ILE A 484 -8.24 20.03 0.39
N GLY A 485 -7.23 20.23 -0.46
CA GLY A 485 -6.68 19.16 -1.30
C GLY A 485 -7.34 19.07 -2.67
N GLY A 486 -7.41 17.86 -3.23
CA GLY A 486 -7.87 17.62 -4.60
C GLY A 486 -9.17 16.86 -4.72
N SER A 487 -9.71 16.33 -3.63
CA SER A 487 -10.93 15.51 -3.62
C SER A 487 -11.78 15.73 -2.37
N ALA A 488 -13.02 15.29 -2.42
CA ALA A 488 -13.98 15.37 -1.33
C ALA A 488 -14.89 14.13 -1.31
N LEU A 489 -15.60 13.94 -0.21
CA LEU A 489 -16.70 12.99 -0.14
C LEU A 489 -17.94 13.59 -0.80
N ARG A 490 -18.47 12.92 -1.82
CA ARG A 490 -19.75 13.23 -2.48
C ARG A 490 -20.82 12.28 -1.98
N LEU A 491 -21.95 12.83 -1.59
CA LEU A 491 -23.15 12.08 -1.22
C LEU A 491 -24.22 12.41 -2.25
N GLU A 492 -24.69 11.40 -2.98
CA GLU A 492 -25.66 11.56 -4.08
C GLU A 492 -26.89 10.70 -3.83
N GLY A 493 -28.05 11.28 -3.99
CA GLY A 493 -29.34 10.60 -3.80
C GLY A 493 -30.31 11.39 -2.93
N SER A 494 -31.37 10.71 -2.51
CA SER A 494 -32.42 11.30 -1.65
C SER A 494 -32.58 10.46 -0.40
N SER A 495 -32.43 11.08 0.77
CA SER A 495 -32.70 10.43 2.04
C SER A 495 -34.20 10.18 2.24
N THR A 496 -34.54 9.25 3.14
CA THR A 496 -35.91 9.12 3.65
C THR A 496 -36.21 10.19 4.70
N ASP A 497 -37.50 10.31 5.06
CA ASP A 497 -37.92 11.18 6.14
C ASP A 497 -37.22 10.90 7.47
N ASN A 498 -36.79 9.63 7.67
CA ASN A 498 -36.03 9.20 8.87
C ASN A 498 -34.51 9.38 8.74
N GLY A 499 -34.00 9.71 7.54
CA GLY A 499 -32.57 9.88 7.30
C GLY A 499 -31.85 8.62 6.83
N THR A 500 -30.55 8.77 6.59
CA THR A 500 -29.64 7.70 6.15
C THR A 500 -28.34 7.81 6.92
N ASP A 501 -27.88 6.71 7.51
CA ASP A 501 -26.61 6.64 8.21
C ASP A 501 -25.51 6.19 7.26
N ILE A 502 -24.46 6.99 7.13
CA ILE A 502 -23.25 6.68 6.37
C ILE A 502 -22.11 6.52 7.35
N VAL A 503 -21.62 5.30 7.51
CA VAL A 503 -20.53 5.00 8.42
C VAL A 503 -19.20 5.21 7.71
N LEU A 504 -18.40 6.15 8.19
CA LEU A 504 -17.14 6.53 7.56
C LEU A 504 -15.92 5.97 8.29
N TYR A 505 -15.90 6.09 9.62
CA TYR A 505 -14.72 5.76 10.40
C TYR A 505 -15.03 4.88 11.59
N ARG A 506 -14.22 3.84 11.75
CA ARG A 506 -14.04 3.17 13.02
C ARG A 506 -12.87 3.86 13.73
N SER A 507 -13.13 4.41 14.91
CA SER A 507 -12.13 5.21 15.61
C SER A 507 -12.21 5.02 17.13
N LYS A 508 -11.09 5.28 17.81
CA LYS A 508 -10.99 5.34 19.27
C LYS A 508 -10.26 6.62 19.64
N LEU A 509 -11.02 7.71 19.77
CA LEU A 509 -10.47 9.03 20.06
C LEU A 509 -10.73 9.38 21.54
N LYS A 510 -9.73 9.94 22.20
CA LYS A 510 -9.87 10.47 23.54
C LYS A 510 -10.48 11.85 23.46
N VAL A 511 -11.57 12.04 24.19
CA VAL A 511 -12.21 13.34 24.39
C VAL A 511 -11.74 13.87 25.74
N SER A 512 -10.94 14.93 25.72
CA SER A 512 -10.56 15.68 26.92
C SER A 512 -11.45 16.93 27.02
N GLY A 513 -12.18 17.06 28.09
CA GLY A 513 -13.13 18.16 28.31
C GLY A 513 -14.58 17.77 28.12
N THR A 514 -15.46 18.73 28.34
CA THR A 514 -16.91 18.49 28.37
C THR A 514 -17.64 18.68 27.06
N ASP A 515 -17.02 19.40 26.11
CA ASP A 515 -17.71 19.83 24.88
C ASP A 515 -16.88 19.54 23.61
N PRO A 516 -16.90 18.28 23.08
CA PRO A 516 -16.30 18.00 21.81
C PRO A 516 -17.01 18.75 20.68
N VAL A 517 -16.24 19.37 19.80
CA VAL A 517 -16.77 20.13 18.65
C VAL A 517 -16.54 19.33 17.37
N VAL A 518 -17.61 19.14 16.59
CA VAL A 518 -17.54 18.61 15.23
C VAL A 518 -17.73 19.78 14.26
N LYS A 519 -16.76 19.96 13.35
CA LYS A 519 -16.84 20.96 12.29
C LYS A 519 -16.95 20.24 10.94
N VAL A 520 -17.93 20.60 10.16
CA VAL A 520 -18.17 20.04 8.83
C VAL A 520 -18.20 21.17 7.81
N ALA A 521 -17.39 21.04 6.74
CA ALA A 521 -17.47 21.91 5.58
C ALA A 521 -18.37 21.22 4.54
N LEU A 522 -19.39 21.91 4.07
CA LEU A 522 -20.36 21.39 3.11
C LEU A 522 -20.47 22.32 1.90
N LYS A 523 -20.59 21.72 0.72
CA LYS A 523 -21.07 22.39 -0.49
C LYS A 523 -22.34 21.68 -0.92
N SER A 524 -23.45 22.40 -0.99
CA SER A 524 -24.71 21.85 -1.51
C SER A 524 -24.75 22.04 -3.01
N GLY A 525 -25.03 20.97 -3.73
CA GLY A 525 -25.39 20.99 -5.14
C GLY A 525 -26.90 20.98 -5.35
N ALA A 526 -27.68 21.08 -4.28
CA ALA A 526 -29.12 20.95 -4.37
C ALA A 526 -29.76 22.16 -5.04
N THR A 527 -30.58 21.91 -5.97
CA THR A 527 -31.65 22.76 -6.44
C THR A 527 -32.85 22.62 -5.50
#